data_3c862caac84402304fe872f00c2be5ed
#
_entry.id   3c862caac84402304fe872f00c2be5ed
#
_cell.length_a   1.000
_cell.length_b   1.000
_cell.length_c   1.000
_cell.angle_alpha   90.00
_cell.angle_beta   90.00
_cell.angle_gamma   90.00
#
_symmetry.space_group_name_H-M   'P 1'
#
loop_
_entity.id
_entity.type
_entity.pdbx_description
1 polymer ?
#
loop_
_entity_poly.entity_id
_entity_poly.type
_entity_poly.pdbx_seq_one_letter_code
_entity_poly.pdbx_strand_id
1 'polypeptide(L)'
;VSRPLEGLQVVECASFVAGPTGGMTLAQLGAAVIRIDPLGGGSDHLRWPVDAAGESFYWASLNKGKRSVAVDMRSDEGRELVTALVAEAGVLVDNVVGRRWMAHDVLAARRADLVHVRVQGYPDGRPAVDYTVNAEVGIPQITGTEEGAAPVNHVLPAWDLVTGLSVSTAVLAALYERSRTGRGSFVELALSDVALAGVANLGWLSEAADRGRERPRHGNHVYGSFGVDFACSDGQRVMVVALTPGQWSALTSVTGTNAVFAALEQALEADLAQEAERYRLRDTIAAVLKPWFLARDSKAVADELDAARVLWGRYQGMTDVVTAFRTGEHPVLTDLTLQDGSSGITARSPMRFDGEHGEAGATPVLGRETDEVLAELLGLSSAEIAGLHDRGVV
;
A
#
# COMPACT_ATOMS: atom_id res chain seq x y z
N VAL A 1 -6.66 23.07 0.92
CA VAL A 1 -5.88 22.03 0.23
C VAL A 1 -6.64 21.62 -1.03
N SER A 2 -5.93 21.37 -2.14
CA SER A 2 -6.53 20.96 -3.42
C SER A 2 -7.32 19.66 -3.30
N ARG A 3 -8.50 19.61 -3.92
CA ARG A 3 -9.37 18.44 -4.00
C ARG A 3 -9.61 18.09 -5.47
N PRO A 4 -8.60 17.54 -6.17
CA PRO A 4 -8.63 17.40 -7.63
C PRO A 4 -9.77 16.53 -8.15
N LEU A 5 -10.38 15.68 -7.33
CA LEU A 5 -11.49 14.81 -7.68
C LEU A 5 -12.84 15.27 -7.08
N GLU A 6 -12.95 16.54 -6.67
CA GLU A 6 -14.21 17.09 -6.18
C GLU A 6 -15.31 16.95 -7.25
N GLY A 7 -16.50 16.47 -6.83
CA GLY A 7 -17.63 16.17 -7.71
C GLY A 7 -17.60 14.77 -8.35
N LEU A 8 -16.50 14.02 -8.24
CA LEU A 8 -16.46 12.62 -8.66
C LEU A 8 -17.17 11.74 -7.61
N GLN A 9 -18.13 10.94 -8.06
CA GLN A 9 -18.79 9.91 -7.26
C GLN A 9 -18.24 8.53 -7.64
N VAL A 10 -17.99 7.68 -6.64
CA VAL A 10 -17.49 6.31 -6.83
C VAL A 10 -18.26 5.39 -5.91
N VAL A 11 -18.83 4.32 -6.43
CA VAL A 11 -19.35 3.22 -5.63
C VAL A 11 -18.24 2.18 -5.43
N GLU A 12 -18.05 1.75 -4.19
CA GLU A 12 -17.08 0.71 -3.84
C GLU A 12 -17.80 -0.49 -3.23
N CYS A 13 -17.75 -1.63 -3.89
CA CYS A 13 -18.23 -2.93 -3.41
C CYS A 13 -17.02 -3.85 -3.16
N ALA A 14 -16.07 -3.43 -2.33
CA ALA A 14 -14.83 -4.14 -2.11
C ALA A 14 -14.52 -4.29 -0.62
N SER A 15 -13.81 -5.36 -0.27
CA SER A 15 -13.37 -5.66 1.09
C SER A 15 -11.87 -5.93 1.15
N PHE A 16 -11.34 -6.02 2.37
CA PHE A 16 -9.92 -6.21 2.72
C PHE A 16 -9.04 -5.01 2.39
N VAL A 17 -8.00 -5.14 1.51
CA VAL A 17 -6.96 -4.12 1.34
C VAL A 17 -7.01 -3.45 -0.03
N ALA A 18 -6.90 -4.22 -1.10
CA ALA A 18 -6.64 -3.67 -2.44
C ALA A 18 -7.74 -2.70 -2.93
N GLY A 19 -8.99 -3.15 -2.98
CA GLY A 19 -10.11 -2.28 -3.35
C GLY A 19 -10.26 -1.09 -2.41
N PRO A 20 -10.36 -1.32 -1.07
CA PRO A 20 -10.45 -0.25 -0.09
C PRO A 20 -9.31 0.76 -0.12
N THR A 21 -8.06 0.36 -0.37
CA THR A 21 -6.93 1.28 -0.56
C THR A 21 -7.14 2.17 -1.79
N GLY A 22 -7.66 1.61 -2.89
CA GLY A 22 -7.98 2.37 -4.09
C GLY A 22 -9.05 3.42 -3.83
N GLY A 23 -10.19 3.02 -3.24
CA GLY A 23 -11.27 3.94 -2.88
C GLY A 23 -10.84 5.00 -1.87
N MET A 24 -10.08 4.63 -0.84
CA MET A 24 -9.53 5.58 0.13
C MET A 24 -8.62 6.60 -0.56
N THR A 25 -7.76 6.16 -1.48
CA THR A 25 -6.89 7.07 -2.24
C THR A 25 -7.71 8.08 -3.04
N LEU A 26 -8.79 7.63 -3.70
CA LEU A 26 -9.71 8.53 -4.43
C LEU A 26 -10.43 9.49 -3.47
N ALA A 27 -10.89 9.01 -2.30
CA ALA A 27 -11.53 9.85 -1.29
C ALA A 27 -10.58 10.93 -0.76
N GLN A 28 -9.33 10.59 -0.47
CA GLN A 28 -8.31 11.55 -0.04
C GLN A 28 -7.92 12.57 -1.14
N LEU A 29 -8.21 12.28 -2.40
CA LEU A 29 -8.09 13.20 -3.52
C LEU A 29 -9.36 14.05 -3.73
N GLY A 30 -10.40 13.84 -2.95
CA GLY A 30 -11.63 14.64 -2.96
C GLY A 30 -12.85 13.99 -3.59
N ALA A 31 -12.77 12.74 -4.06
CA ALA A 31 -13.93 12.02 -4.57
C ALA A 31 -14.92 11.66 -3.44
N ALA A 32 -16.22 11.65 -3.76
CA ALA A 32 -17.25 11.10 -2.88
C ALA A 32 -17.32 9.58 -3.09
N VAL A 33 -16.67 8.83 -2.21
CA VAL A 33 -16.65 7.36 -2.27
C VAL A 33 -17.73 6.79 -1.36
N ILE A 34 -18.64 6.02 -1.96
CA ILE A 34 -19.76 5.34 -1.31
C ILE A 34 -19.40 3.86 -1.20
N ARG A 35 -19.07 3.44 0.01
CA ARG A 35 -18.79 2.03 0.29
C ARG A 35 -20.10 1.30 0.58
N ILE A 36 -20.33 0.20 -0.13
CA ILE A 36 -21.47 -0.68 0.12
C ILE A 36 -21.02 -1.80 1.06
N ASP A 37 -21.64 -1.84 2.21
CA ASP A 37 -21.41 -2.85 3.25
C ASP A 37 -22.63 -3.77 3.38
N PRO A 38 -22.46 -5.05 3.70
CA PRO A 38 -23.59 -5.88 4.11
C PRO A 38 -24.14 -5.43 5.46
N LEU A 39 -25.42 -5.73 5.73
CA LEU A 39 -26.00 -5.49 7.04
C LEU A 39 -25.19 -6.19 8.13
N GLY A 40 -24.79 -5.45 9.16
CA GLY A 40 -23.93 -5.95 10.25
C GLY A 40 -22.44 -5.97 9.91
N GLY A 41 -22.05 -5.47 8.76
CA GLY A 41 -20.64 -5.36 8.32
C GLY A 41 -20.12 -6.57 7.55
N GLY A 42 -19.08 -6.34 6.76
CA GLY A 42 -18.37 -7.37 6.00
C GLY A 42 -17.36 -8.16 6.84
N SER A 43 -16.71 -9.14 6.21
CA SER A 43 -15.69 -9.98 6.86
C SER A 43 -14.44 -9.22 7.30
N ASP A 44 -14.24 -8.01 6.81
CA ASP A 44 -13.14 -7.12 7.16
C ASP A 44 -13.51 -6.09 8.25
N HIS A 45 -14.81 -5.95 8.59
CA HIS A 45 -15.30 -4.92 9.50
C HIS A 45 -14.69 -5.03 10.91
N LEU A 46 -14.55 -6.24 11.46
CA LEU A 46 -13.95 -6.50 12.77
C LEU A 46 -12.54 -7.13 12.69
N ARG A 47 -11.84 -6.90 11.57
CA ARG A 47 -10.51 -7.46 11.36
C ARG A 47 -9.46 -6.78 12.23
N TRP A 48 -8.54 -7.60 12.76
CA TRP A 48 -7.38 -7.15 13.55
C TRP A 48 -6.41 -6.30 12.72
N PRO A 49 -5.72 -5.30 13.35
CA PRO A 49 -5.77 -5.00 14.79
C PRO A 49 -7.06 -4.27 15.22
N VAL A 50 -7.46 -4.52 16.47
CA VAL A 50 -8.63 -3.89 17.09
C VAL A 50 -8.23 -3.16 18.38
N ASP A 51 -9.06 -2.22 18.82
CA ASP A 51 -8.91 -1.57 20.12
C ASP A 51 -9.44 -2.43 21.28
N ALA A 52 -9.48 -1.88 22.49
CA ALA A 52 -9.97 -2.57 23.69
C ALA A 52 -11.49 -2.87 23.65
N ALA A 53 -12.27 -2.09 22.89
CA ALA A 53 -13.70 -2.28 22.69
C ALA A 53 -14.02 -3.26 21.56
N GLY A 54 -13.01 -3.65 20.76
CA GLY A 54 -13.15 -4.54 19.61
C GLY A 54 -13.37 -3.81 18.28
N GLU A 55 -13.25 -2.48 18.24
CA GLU A 55 -13.32 -1.71 17.01
C GLU A 55 -12.03 -1.86 16.17
N SER A 56 -12.18 -2.02 14.87
CA SER A 56 -11.08 -2.32 13.96
C SER A 56 -10.32 -1.07 13.52
N PHE A 57 -9.08 -0.91 14.00
CA PHE A 57 -8.14 0.07 13.43
C PHE A 57 -7.87 -0.19 11.93
N TYR A 58 -7.88 -1.44 11.53
CA TYR A 58 -7.67 -1.86 10.15
C TYR A 58 -8.78 -1.33 9.24
N TRP A 59 -10.04 -1.62 9.57
CA TRP A 59 -11.18 -1.20 8.76
C TRP A 59 -11.32 0.33 8.75
N ALA A 60 -11.21 0.97 9.91
CA ALA A 60 -11.29 2.41 10.07
C ALA A 60 -10.22 3.13 9.23
N SER A 61 -8.97 2.66 9.27
CA SER A 61 -7.85 3.27 8.55
C SER A 61 -7.96 3.11 7.03
N LEU A 62 -8.44 1.96 6.52
CA LEU A 62 -8.56 1.70 5.09
C LEU A 62 -9.82 2.33 4.47
N ASN A 63 -10.80 2.70 5.31
CA ASN A 63 -12.06 3.24 4.81
C ASN A 63 -12.33 4.70 5.22
N LYS A 64 -11.38 5.36 5.87
CA LYS A 64 -11.51 6.78 6.23
C LYS A 64 -11.83 7.66 5.02
N GLY A 65 -12.68 8.64 5.24
CA GLY A 65 -13.14 9.56 4.21
C GLY A 65 -14.20 9.01 3.26
N LYS A 66 -14.67 7.77 3.45
CA LYS A 66 -15.78 7.18 2.69
C LYS A 66 -17.10 7.34 3.45
N ARG A 67 -18.21 7.26 2.71
CA ARG A 67 -19.57 7.16 3.23
C ARG A 67 -19.98 5.68 3.21
N SER A 68 -20.47 5.14 4.33
CA SER A 68 -20.89 3.73 4.42
C SER A 68 -22.41 3.61 4.23
N VAL A 69 -22.81 2.74 3.30
CA VAL A 69 -24.20 2.39 3.01
C VAL A 69 -24.37 0.89 3.25
N ALA A 70 -25.24 0.52 4.20
CA ALA A 70 -25.50 -0.88 4.53
C ALA A 70 -26.70 -1.40 3.74
N VAL A 71 -26.53 -2.53 3.01
CA VAL A 71 -27.56 -3.10 2.13
C VAL A 71 -27.54 -4.63 2.20
N ASP A 72 -28.70 -5.26 2.28
CA ASP A 72 -28.79 -6.73 2.09
C ASP A 72 -28.67 -7.11 0.61
N MET A 73 -27.46 -7.28 0.14
CA MET A 73 -27.15 -7.72 -1.23
C MET A 73 -27.56 -9.17 -1.55
N ARG A 74 -28.15 -9.89 -0.58
CA ARG A 74 -28.74 -11.23 -0.83
C ARG A 74 -30.16 -11.09 -1.38
N SER A 75 -30.88 -10.02 -1.05
CA SER A 75 -32.20 -9.71 -1.59
C SER A 75 -32.11 -9.12 -3.01
N ASP A 76 -33.15 -9.33 -3.81
CA ASP A 76 -33.21 -8.73 -5.15
C ASP A 76 -33.38 -7.19 -5.07
N GLU A 77 -34.13 -6.73 -4.08
CA GLU A 77 -34.36 -5.28 -3.85
C GLU A 77 -33.05 -4.57 -3.46
N GLY A 78 -32.22 -5.19 -2.58
CA GLY A 78 -30.92 -4.63 -2.21
C GLY A 78 -29.94 -4.62 -3.39
N ARG A 79 -29.95 -5.65 -4.23
CA ARG A 79 -29.16 -5.67 -5.48
C ARG A 79 -29.58 -4.55 -6.43
N GLU A 80 -30.90 -4.30 -6.55
CA GLU A 80 -31.42 -3.24 -7.36
C GLU A 80 -30.95 -1.87 -6.88
N LEU A 81 -30.99 -1.61 -5.56
CA LEU A 81 -30.50 -0.38 -4.95
C LEU A 81 -29.01 -0.16 -5.26
N VAL A 82 -28.17 -1.19 -5.07
CA VAL A 82 -26.73 -1.08 -5.38
C VAL A 82 -26.50 -0.81 -6.86
N THR A 83 -27.26 -1.49 -7.73
CA THR A 83 -27.13 -1.29 -9.19
C THR A 83 -27.56 0.12 -9.61
N ALA A 84 -28.61 0.67 -8.97
CA ALA A 84 -29.05 2.05 -9.18
C ALA A 84 -27.98 3.06 -8.74
N LEU A 85 -27.39 2.87 -7.55
CA LEU A 85 -26.30 3.71 -7.06
C LEU A 85 -25.09 3.69 -8.01
N VAL A 86 -24.72 2.52 -8.54
CA VAL A 86 -23.64 2.38 -9.54
C VAL A 86 -23.98 3.14 -10.82
N ALA A 87 -25.23 3.06 -11.29
CA ALA A 87 -25.66 3.78 -12.47
C ALA A 87 -25.61 5.30 -12.31
N GLU A 88 -25.99 5.82 -11.12
CA GLU A 88 -25.90 7.25 -10.81
C GLU A 88 -24.46 7.72 -10.71
N ALA A 89 -23.63 7.02 -9.94
CA ALA A 89 -22.23 7.39 -9.75
C ALA A 89 -21.39 7.28 -11.05
N GLY A 90 -21.67 6.28 -11.88
CA GLY A 90 -20.96 6.02 -13.14
C GLY A 90 -19.51 5.58 -12.98
N VAL A 91 -19.11 5.23 -11.75
CA VAL A 91 -17.81 4.62 -11.43
C VAL A 91 -18.03 3.55 -10.36
N LEU A 92 -17.53 2.34 -10.63
CA LEU A 92 -17.57 1.20 -9.72
C LEU A 92 -16.16 0.65 -9.51
N VAL A 93 -15.82 0.42 -8.25
CA VAL A 93 -14.67 -0.40 -7.82
C VAL A 93 -15.22 -1.60 -7.06
N ASP A 94 -14.90 -2.82 -7.49
CA ASP A 94 -15.34 -4.02 -6.81
C ASP A 94 -14.28 -5.12 -6.74
N ASN A 95 -14.49 -6.08 -5.83
CA ASN A 95 -13.82 -7.38 -5.83
C ASN A 95 -14.84 -8.55 -5.79
N VAL A 96 -16.03 -8.33 -6.32
CA VAL A 96 -17.17 -9.26 -6.35
C VAL A 96 -17.10 -10.14 -7.60
N VAL A 97 -16.39 -11.26 -7.52
CA VAL A 97 -16.23 -12.19 -8.63
C VAL A 97 -17.37 -13.21 -8.67
N GLY A 98 -17.82 -13.61 -9.87
CA GLY A 98 -18.76 -14.69 -10.09
C GLY A 98 -20.23 -14.37 -9.77
N ARG A 99 -20.58 -13.11 -9.55
CA ARG A 99 -21.97 -12.67 -9.33
C ARG A 99 -22.54 -12.03 -10.59
N ARG A 100 -23.53 -12.69 -11.22
CA ARG A 100 -24.09 -12.23 -12.49
C ARG A 100 -24.65 -10.81 -12.45
N TRP A 101 -25.30 -10.41 -11.35
CA TRP A 101 -25.87 -9.08 -11.19
C TRP A 101 -24.82 -7.95 -11.15
N MET A 102 -23.56 -8.29 -10.76
CA MET A 102 -22.41 -7.38 -10.78
C MET A 102 -21.58 -7.49 -12.07
N ALA A 103 -21.97 -8.34 -13.04
CA ALA A 103 -21.23 -8.46 -14.28
C ALA A 103 -21.26 -7.15 -15.06
N HIS A 104 -20.13 -6.77 -15.67
CA HIS A 104 -19.99 -5.49 -16.34
C HIS A 104 -21.05 -5.25 -17.40
N ASP A 105 -21.38 -6.25 -18.22
CA ASP A 105 -22.38 -6.15 -19.27
C ASP A 105 -23.80 -5.87 -18.72
N VAL A 106 -24.13 -6.37 -17.52
CA VAL A 106 -25.40 -6.06 -16.84
C VAL A 106 -25.42 -4.61 -16.35
N LEU A 107 -24.34 -4.16 -15.74
CA LEU A 107 -24.23 -2.80 -15.22
C LEU A 107 -24.11 -1.77 -16.35
N ALA A 108 -23.34 -2.06 -17.38
CA ALA A 108 -23.16 -1.20 -18.55
C ALA A 108 -24.46 -1.05 -19.38
N ALA A 109 -25.37 -2.01 -19.33
CA ALA A 109 -26.70 -1.87 -19.93
C ALA A 109 -27.53 -0.76 -19.27
N ARG A 110 -27.26 -0.41 -18.00
CA ARG A 110 -27.89 0.71 -17.27
C ARG A 110 -27.14 2.02 -17.45
N ARG A 111 -25.81 1.94 -17.57
CA ARG A 111 -24.93 3.10 -17.74
C ARG A 111 -23.85 2.81 -18.77
N ALA A 112 -24.08 3.24 -20.01
CA ALA A 112 -23.20 2.92 -21.15
C ALA A 112 -21.77 3.48 -21.02
N ASP A 113 -21.57 4.57 -20.28
CA ASP A 113 -20.27 5.18 -20.00
C ASP A 113 -19.69 4.79 -18.64
N LEU A 114 -20.15 3.67 -18.06
CA LEU A 114 -19.68 3.15 -16.78
C LEU A 114 -18.17 2.86 -16.81
N VAL A 115 -17.44 3.43 -15.85
CA VAL A 115 -16.08 3.02 -15.51
C VAL A 115 -16.18 1.98 -14.42
N HIS A 116 -15.73 0.77 -14.70
CA HIS A 116 -15.81 -0.37 -13.80
C HIS A 116 -14.42 -0.98 -13.63
N VAL A 117 -13.86 -0.90 -12.42
CA VAL A 117 -12.56 -1.49 -12.05
C VAL A 117 -12.81 -2.65 -11.10
N ARG A 118 -12.45 -3.86 -11.53
CA ARG A 118 -12.58 -5.09 -10.74
C ARG A 118 -11.24 -5.61 -10.29
N VAL A 119 -11.10 -5.85 -8.99
CA VAL A 119 -9.96 -6.55 -8.39
C VAL A 119 -10.30 -8.03 -8.24
N GLN A 120 -9.38 -8.90 -8.66
CA GLN A 120 -9.51 -10.35 -8.51
C GLN A 120 -8.18 -11.00 -8.16
N GLY A 121 -8.18 -12.25 -7.71
CA GLY A 121 -6.96 -12.96 -7.32
C GLY A 121 -6.07 -13.27 -8.52
N TYR A 122 -6.64 -14.02 -9.48
CA TYR A 122 -6.01 -14.41 -10.75
C TYR A 122 -6.85 -13.95 -11.94
N PRO A 123 -6.27 -13.87 -13.17
CA PRO A 123 -7.00 -13.46 -14.37
C PRO A 123 -8.20 -14.36 -14.71
N ASP A 124 -8.19 -15.61 -14.29
CA ASP A 124 -9.27 -16.57 -14.49
C ASP A 124 -10.38 -16.51 -13.41
N GLY A 125 -10.27 -15.55 -12.47
CA GLY A 125 -11.23 -15.33 -11.39
C GLY A 125 -11.04 -16.26 -10.18
N ARG A 126 -10.01 -17.12 -10.14
CA ARG A 126 -9.68 -17.88 -8.93
C ARG A 126 -9.35 -16.94 -7.78
N PRO A 127 -9.71 -17.29 -6.53
CA PRO A 127 -9.39 -16.47 -5.37
C PRO A 127 -7.89 -16.52 -5.05
N ALA A 128 -7.36 -15.39 -4.61
CA ALA A 128 -6.04 -15.28 -3.99
C ALA A 128 -6.05 -14.18 -2.94
N VAL A 129 -5.04 -14.19 -2.10
CA VAL A 129 -4.67 -13.11 -1.19
C VAL A 129 -3.19 -12.79 -1.36
N ASP A 130 -2.76 -11.63 -0.90
CA ASP A 130 -1.38 -11.15 -1.00
C ASP A 130 -0.33 -12.23 -0.69
N TYR A 131 -0.46 -12.87 0.48
CA TYR A 131 0.53 -13.85 0.96
C TYR A 131 0.60 -15.12 0.10
N THR A 132 -0.49 -15.52 -0.54
CA THR A 132 -0.49 -16.68 -1.46
C THR A 132 0.17 -16.30 -2.79
N VAL A 133 -0.13 -15.13 -3.32
CA VAL A 133 0.50 -14.61 -4.53
C VAL A 133 1.99 -14.37 -4.30
N ASN A 134 2.38 -13.79 -3.15
CA ASN A 134 3.78 -13.57 -2.80
C ASN A 134 4.59 -14.87 -2.80
N ALA A 135 3.99 -15.98 -2.34
CA ALA A 135 4.64 -17.29 -2.36
C ALA A 135 4.94 -17.78 -3.79
N GLU A 136 4.10 -17.42 -4.77
CA GLU A 136 4.22 -17.87 -6.16
C GLU A 136 5.16 -17.02 -7.03
N VAL A 137 5.43 -15.76 -6.65
CA VAL A 137 6.27 -14.86 -7.44
C VAL A 137 7.76 -14.89 -7.07
N GLY A 138 8.18 -15.86 -6.25
CA GLY A 138 9.58 -16.13 -5.93
C GLY A 138 10.19 -15.30 -4.80
N ILE A 139 9.53 -14.24 -4.32
CA ILE A 139 10.08 -13.34 -3.29
C ILE A 139 10.47 -14.07 -1.98
N PRO A 140 9.65 -14.99 -1.42
CA PRO A 140 10.04 -15.72 -0.21
C PRO A 140 11.27 -16.59 -0.36
N GLN A 141 11.60 -17.04 -1.58
CA GLN A 141 12.79 -17.87 -1.84
C GLN A 141 14.07 -17.08 -1.73
N ILE A 142 14.04 -15.79 -2.02
CA ILE A 142 15.21 -14.89 -2.00
C ILE A 142 15.25 -13.98 -0.76
N THR A 143 14.25 -14.09 0.12
CA THR A 143 14.16 -13.31 1.36
C THR A 143 14.74 -14.09 2.53
N GLY A 144 15.47 -13.40 3.43
CA GLY A 144 16.11 -13.98 4.61
C GLY A 144 17.62 -14.15 4.48
N THR A 145 18.22 -14.84 5.45
CA THR A 145 19.67 -15.09 5.50
C THR A 145 20.06 -16.33 4.73
N GLU A 146 21.33 -16.43 4.32
CA GLU A 146 21.88 -17.60 3.60
C GLU A 146 21.73 -18.90 4.40
N GLU A 147 21.83 -18.83 5.72
CA GLU A 147 21.68 -19.99 6.63
C GLU A 147 20.22 -20.44 6.79
N GLY A 148 19.25 -19.62 6.38
CA GLY A 148 17.84 -19.91 6.50
C GLY A 148 17.37 -20.97 5.51
N ALA A 149 16.90 -22.13 5.97
CA ALA A 149 16.45 -23.22 5.11
C ALA A 149 15.06 -22.99 4.49
N ALA A 150 14.16 -22.26 5.19
CA ALA A 150 12.78 -22.07 4.77
C ALA A 150 12.56 -20.74 4.04
N PRO A 151 11.60 -20.69 3.09
CA PRO A 151 11.14 -19.42 2.51
C PRO A 151 10.60 -18.48 3.61
N VAL A 152 10.85 -17.17 3.46
CA VAL A 152 10.41 -16.14 4.41
C VAL A 152 9.43 -15.21 3.70
N ASN A 153 8.18 -15.22 4.17
CA ASN A 153 7.15 -14.34 3.63
C ASN A 153 7.29 -12.92 4.22
N HIS A 154 6.86 -11.91 3.50
CA HIS A 154 6.77 -10.55 4.05
C HIS A 154 5.57 -10.42 4.99
N VAL A 155 5.63 -9.48 5.92
CA VAL A 155 4.54 -9.20 6.87
C VAL A 155 3.59 -8.09 6.37
N LEU A 156 4.08 -7.23 5.48
CA LEU A 156 3.29 -6.18 4.85
C LEU A 156 2.55 -6.79 3.63
N PRO A 157 1.22 -6.60 3.49
CA PRO A 157 0.50 -7.00 2.28
C PRO A 157 0.83 -6.06 1.11
N ALA A 158 2.07 -6.15 0.62
CA ALA A 158 2.65 -5.20 -0.34
C ALA A 158 1.94 -5.23 -1.69
N TRP A 159 1.57 -6.42 -2.16
CA TRP A 159 0.88 -6.58 -3.44
C TRP A 159 -0.54 -6.03 -3.40
N ASP A 160 -1.24 -6.20 -2.27
CA ASP A 160 -2.54 -5.56 -2.05
C ASP A 160 -2.44 -4.04 -2.09
N LEU A 161 -1.43 -3.46 -1.45
CA LEU A 161 -1.21 -2.00 -1.44
C LEU A 161 -0.88 -1.47 -2.84
N VAL A 162 -0.01 -2.16 -3.58
CA VAL A 162 0.34 -1.80 -4.97
C VAL A 162 -0.89 -1.95 -5.87
N THR A 163 -1.68 -3.02 -5.70
CA THR A 163 -2.94 -3.20 -6.44
C THR A 163 -3.93 -2.08 -6.12
N GLY A 164 -4.04 -1.66 -4.87
CA GLY A 164 -4.90 -0.52 -4.47
C GLY A 164 -4.51 0.80 -5.16
N LEU A 165 -3.21 1.09 -5.26
CA LEU A 165 -2.73 2.23 -6.05
C LEU A 165 -2.99 2.05 -7.54
N SER A 166 -2.92 0.82 -8.04
CA SER A 166 -3.28 0.49 -9.43
C SER A 166 -4.76 0.67 -9.70
N VAL A 167 -5.64 0.37 -8.71
CA VAL A 167 -7.09 0.65 -8.80
C VAL A 167 -7.35 2.15 -9.00
N SER A 168 -6.78 3.00 -8.15
CA SER A 168 -6.95 4.46 -8.31
C SER A 168 -6.40 4.97 -9.64
N THR A 169 -5.25 4.46 -10.09
CA THR A 169 -4.67 4.78 -11.41
C THR A 169 -5.58 4.34 -12.54
N ALA A 170 -6.15 3.13 -12.48
CA ALA A 170 -7.06 2.61 -13.49
C ALA A 170 -8.35 3.43 -13.59
N VAL A 171 -8.93 3.82 -12.43
CA VAL A 171 -10.10 4.71 -12.40
C VAL A 171 -9.78 6.04 -13.09
N LEU A 172 -8.66 6.68 -12.73
CA LEU A 172 -8.26 7.96 -13.32
C LEU A 172 -7.98 7.87 -14.82
N ALA A 173 -7.29 6.81 -15.27
CA ALA A 173 -7.02 6.57 -16.68
C ALA A 173 -8.33 6.36 -17.48
N ALA A 174 -9.26 5.54 -16.95
CA ALA A 174 -10.55 5.30 -17.58
C ALA A 174 -11.43 6.55 -17.60
N LEU A 175 -11.41 7.37 -16.55
CA LEU A 175 -12.10 8.67 -16.52
C LEU A 175 -11.53 9.65 -17.54
N TYR A 176 -10.20 9.69 -17.68
CA TYR A 176 -9.55 10.50 -18.70
C TYR A 176 -9.94 10.06 -20.10
N GLU A 177 -9.97 8.75 -20.37
CA GLU A 177 -10.46 8.22 -21.65
C GLU A 177 -11.94 8.55 -21.85
N ARG A 178 -12.79 8.35 -20.85
CA ARG A 178 -14.22 8.69 -20.89
C ARG A 178 -14.43 10.17 -21.23
N SER A 179 -13.65 11.07 -20.68
CA SER A 179 -13.75 12.51 -20.95
C SER A 179 -13.47 12.87 -22.43
N ARG A 180 -12.70 12.04 -23.13
CA ARG A 180 -12.32 12.24 -24.53
C ARG A 180 -13.22 11.52 -25.52
N THR A 181 -13.77 10.38 -25.11
CA THR A 181 -14.48 9.46 -26.03
C THR A 181 -15.96 9.33 -25.70
N GLY A 182 -16.40 9.72 -24.52
CA GLY A 182 -17.75 9.50 -24.02
C GLY A 182 -18.04 8.02 -23.66
N ARG A 183 -17.05 7.13 -23.73
CA ARG A 183 -17.24 5.68 -23.50
C ARG A 183 -16.72 5.27 -22.13
N GLY A 184 -17.44 4.34 -21.49
CA GLY A 184 -16.98 3.65 -20.29
C GLY A 184 -15.88 2.63 -20.57
N SER A 185 -15.35 2.04 -19.50
CA SER A 185 -14.32 1.01 -19.57
C SER A 185 -14.55 -0.06 -18.50
N PHE A 186 -14.26 -1.31 -18.82
CA PHE A 186 -14.12 -2.37 -17.85
C PHE A 186 -12.64 -2.72 -17.70
N VAL A 187 -12.11 -2.55 -16.49
CA VAL A 187 -10.70 -2.82 -16.18
C VAL A 187 -10.64 -3.93 -15.12
N GLU A 188 -9.98 -5.01 -15.46
CA GLU A 188 -9.71 -6.11 -14.53
C GLU A 188 -8.27 -6.03 -14.03
N LEU A 189 -8.09 -6.08 -12.72
CA LEU A 189 -6.80 -6.10 -12.05
C LEU A 189 -6.66 -7.39 -11.27
N ALA A 190 -5.84 -8.31 -11.78
CA ALA A 190 -5.49 -9.50 -11.04
C ALA A 190 -4.29 -9.22 -10.12
N LEU A 191 -4.42 -9.59 -8.85
CA LEU A 191 -3.36 -9.43 -7.84
C LEU A 191 -2.07 -10.16 -8.28
N SER A 192 -2.22 -11.35 -8.87
CA SER A 192 -1.11 -12.12 -9.42
C SER A 192 -0.36 -11.39 -10.54
N ASP A 193 -1.09 -10.70 -11.43
CA ASP A 193 -0.47 -9.96 -12.54
C ASP A 193 0.28 -8.73 -12.04
N VAL A 194 -0.26 -8.03 -11.03
CA VAL A 194 0.41 -6.89 -10.39
C VAL A 194 1.73 -7.35 -9.75
N ALA A 195 1.73 -8.47 -9.04
CA ALA A 195 2.93 -9.01 -8.41
C ALA A 195 3.97 -9.49 -9.45
N LEU A 196 3.53 -10.24 -10.46
CA LEU A 196 4.41 -10.71 -11.55
C LEU A 196 4.99 -9.53 -12.34
N ALA A 197 4.19 -8.52 -12.65
CA ALA A 197 4.67 -7.31 -13.30
C ALA A 197 5.71 -6.57 -12.45
N GLY A 198 5.49 -6.48 -11.14
CA GLY A 198 6.45 -5.89 -10.20
C GLY A 198 7.81 -6.59 -10.25
N VAL A 199 7.82 -7.91 -10.13
CA VAL A 199 9.04 -8.73 -10.16
C VAL A 199 9.72 -8.68 -11.55
N ALA A 200 8.93 -8.76 -12.63
CA ALA A 200 9.43 -8.71 -14.01
C ALA A 200 10.05 -7.35 -14.35
N ASN A 201 9.39 -6.24 -13.96
CA ASN A 201 9.88 -4.88 -14.24
C ASN A 201 11.19 -4.56 -13.51
N LEU A 202 11.49 -5.25 -12.40
CA LEU A 202 12.79 -5.18 -11.72
C LEU A 202 13.88 -6.03 -12.39
N GLY A 203 13.56 -6.76 -13.47
CA GLY A 203 14.49 -7.61 -14.20
C GLY A 203 14.81 -8.95 -13.52
N TRP A 204 14.16 -9.27 -12.41
CA TRP A 204 14.50 -10.44 -11.59
C TRP A 204 14.16 -11.77 -12.27
N LEU A 205 13.08 -11.81 -13.05
CA LEU A 205 12.76 -12.97 -13.88
C LEU A 205 13.75 -13.16 -15.02
N SER A 206 14.19 -12.07 -15.65
CA SER A 206 15.22 -12.11 -16.70
C SER A 206 16.55 -12.59 -16.15
N GLU A 207 16.94 -12.16 -14.95
CA GLU A 207 18.15 -12.64 -14.28
C GLU A 207 18.09 -14.15 -14.00
N ALA A 208 16.97 -14.65 -13.47
CA ALA A 208 16.79 -16.07 -13.19
C ALA A 208 16.83 -16.91 -14.48
N ALA A 209 16.21 -16.42 -15.56
CA ALA A 209 16.22 -17.08 -16.87
C ALA A 209 17.63 -17.14 -17.48
N ASP A 210 18.39 -16.04 -17.42
CA ASP A 210 19.77 -15.96 -17.96
C ASP A 210 20.72 -16.86 -17.18
N ARG A 211 20.63 -16.85 -15.85
CA ARG A 211 21.53 -17.61 -14.98
C ARG A 211 21.15 -19.08 -14.78
N GLY A 212 19.91 -19.44 -15.08
CA GLY A 212 19.36 -20.78 -14.85
C GLY A 212 19.35 -21.20 -13.37
N ARG A 213 19.36 -20.24 -12.45
CA ARG A 213 19.36 -20.48 -11.00
C ARG A 213 18.78 -19.30 -10.23
N GLU A 214 18.29 -19.60 -9.04
CA GLU A 214 17.80 -18.59 -8.10
C GLU A 214 18.93 -17.67 -7.61
N ARG A 215 18.55 -16.42 -7.32
CA ARG A 215 19.37 -15.48 -6.57
C ARG A 215 19.54 -15.99 -5.14
N PRO A 216 20.75 -15.98 -4.56
CA PRO A 216 20.93 -16.36 -3.17
C PRO A 216 20.28 -15.32 -2.22
N ARG A 217 19.98 -15.77 -1.01
CA ARG A 217 19.54 -14.89 0.08
C ARG A 217 20.73 -14.15 0.65
N HIS A 218 20.57 -12.87 0.91
CA HIS A 218 21.67 -12.02 1.40
C HIS A 218 21.35 -11.28 2.69
N GLY A 219 20.31 -11.73 3.43
CA GLY A 219 19.87 -11.02 4.63
C GLY A 219 19.49 -9.58 4.33
N ASN A 220 20.13 -8.66 5.01
CA ASN A 220 19.89 -7.22 4.87
C ASN A 220 20.78 -6.54 3.82
N HIS A 221 21.63 -7.28 3.09
CA HIS A 221 22.42 -6.70 2.03
C HIS A 221 21.57 -6.23 0.85
N VAL A 222 21.86 -5.03 0.37
CA VAL A 222 21.25 -4.50 -0.87
C VAL A 222 21.85 -5.26 -2.07
N TYR A 223 20.97 -5.82 -2.89
CA TYR A 223 21.39 -6.56 -4.06
C TYR A 223 21.97 -5.64 -5.15
N GLY A 224 23.10 -6.06 -5.72
CA GLY A 224 23.76 -5.36 -6.83
C GLY A 224 24.55 -4.12 -6.44
N SER A 225 24.55 -3.73 -5.16
CA SER A 225 25.26 -2.56 -4.64
C SER A 225 25.82 -2.81 -3.24
N PHE A 226 26.25 -1.74 -2.56
CA PHE A 226 26.59 -1.82 -1.15
C PHE A 226 25.49 -1.20 -0.28
N GLY A 227 25.00 -1.99 0.62
CA GLY A 227 24.11 -1.56 1.70
C GLY A 227 23.89 -2.72 2.65
N VAL A 228 24.03 -2.45 3.95
CA VAL A 228 23.81 -3.42 5.02
C VAL A 228 23.61 -2.69 6.34
N ASP A 229 23.07 -3.35 7.33
CA ASP A 229 22.90 -2.82 8.66
C ASP A 229 24.08 -3.08 9.58
N PHE A 230 24.31 -2.12 10.47
CA PHE A 230 25.37 -2.18 11.50
C PHE A 230 24.78 -2.00 12.89
N ALA A 231 25.33 -2.75 13.84
CA ALA A 231 25.05 -2.52 15.26
C ALA A 231 25.93 -1.39 15.80
N CYS A 232 25.34 -0.51 16.59
CA CYS A 232 26.02 0.53 17.37
C CYS A 232 26.36 0.04 18.79
N SER A 233 27.16 0.81 19.53
CA SER A 233 27.60 0.44 20.90
C SER A 233 26.45 0.36 21.91
N ASP A 234 25.36 1.08 21.67
CA ASP A 234 24.12 1.08 22.48
C ASP A 234 23.14 -0.03 22.11
N GLY A 235 23.52 -0.94 21.21
CA GLY A 235 22.69 -2.05 20.73
C GLY A 235 21.66 -1.67 19.65
N GLN A 236 21.52 -0.40 19.32
CA GLN A 236 20.70 0.02 18.18
C GLN A 236 21.35 -0.41 16.87
N ARG A 237 20.52 -0.50 15.81
CA ARG A 237 20.99 -0.84 14.46
C ARG A 237 20.65 0.26 13.47
N VAL A 238 21.54 0.46 12.52
CA VAL A 238 21.35 1.43 11.43
C VAL A 238 21.60 0.75 10.08
N MET A 239 20.71 0.98 9.13
CA MET A 239 20.93 0.61 7.73
C MET A 239 21.76 1.69 7.04
N VAL A 240 22.78 1.31 6.30
CA VAL A 240 23.64 2.23 5.55
C VAL A 240 23.74 1.78 4.11
N VAL A 241 23.61 2.71 3.17
CA VAL A 241 23.58 2.42 1.74
C VAL A 241 24.50 3.37 0.98
N ALA A 242 25.25 2.82 0.00
CA ALA A 242 26.10 3.60 -0.89
C ALA A 242 25.95 3.09 -2.34
N LEU A 243 25.04 3.70 -3.10
CA LEU A 243 24.75 3.33 -4.49
C LEU A 243 25.71 3.98 -5.48
N THR A 244 25.96 5.28 -5.32
CA THR A 244 26.80 6.05 -6.24
C THR A 244 28.26 6.17 -5.75
N PRO A 245 29.23 6.47 -6.65
CA PRO A 245 30.61 6.73 -6.25
C PRO A 245 30.73 7.86 -5.21
N GLY A 246 29.91 8.90 -5.33
CA GLY A 246 29.91 10.01 -4.37
C GLY A 246 29.43 9.60 -2.96
N GLN A 247 28.40 8.76 -2.88
CA GLN A 247 27.91 8.19 -1.60
C GLN A 247 28.94 7.23 -0.99
N TRP A 248 29.62 6.44 -1.81
CA TRP A 248 30.73 5.61 -1.39
C TRP A 248 31.88 6.43 -0.80
N SER A 249 32.33 7.48 -1.53
CA SER A 249 33.35 8.39 -1.03
C SER A 249 32.98 9.08 0.27
N ALA A 250 31.72 9.51 0.42
CA ALA A 250 31.22 10.11 1.67
C ALA A 250 31.31 9.12 2.84
N LEU A 251 30.86 7.88 2.64
CA LEU A 251 30.90 6.82 3.64
C LEU A 251 32.34 6.49 4.08
N THR A 252 33.24 6.28 3.13
CA THR A 252 34.65 5.94 3.42
C THR A 252 35.40 7.10 4.09
N SER A 253 35.05 8.33 3.74
CA SER A 253 35.63 9.53 4.36
C SER A 253 35.19 9.72 5.80
N VAL A 254 33.89 9.63 6.11
CA VAL A 254 33.37 9.80 7.47
C VAL A 254 33.85 8.69 8.39
N THR A 255 33.99 7.47 7.88
CA THR A 255 34.50 6.33 8.65
C THR A 255 36.03 6.29 8.76
N GLY A 256 36.74 7.15 8.01
CA GLY A 256 38.21 7.20 7.99
C GLY A 256 38.84 5.96 7.35
N THR A 257 38.12 5.27 6.48
CA THR A 257 38.53 3.97 5.91
C THR A 257 39.12 4.06 4.50
N ASN A 258 39.28 5.28 3.94
CA ASN A 258 39.80 5.49 2.59
C ASN A 258 41.11 4.74 2.28
N ALA A 259 42.10 4.83 3.19
CA ALA A 259 43.37 4.17 3.00
C ALA A 259 43.29 2.63 3.01
N VAL A 260 42.40 2.09 3.84
CA VAL A 260 42.13 0.66 3.93
C VAL A 260 41.52 0.16 2.63
N PHE A 261 40.49 0.85 2.14
CA PHE A 261 39.87 0.46 0.87
C PHE A 261 40.80 0.62 -0.34
N ALA A 262 41.61 1.68 -0.40
CA ALA A 262 42.60 1.83 -1.45
C ALA A 262 43.61 0.67 -1.47
N ALA A 263 44.03 0.17 -0.31
CA ALA A 263 44.91 -1.00 -0.20
C ALA A 263 44.19 -2.30 -0.64
N LEU A 264 42.90 -2.44 -0.29
CA LEU A 264 42.06 -3.57 -0.72
C LEU A 264 41.84 -3.58 -2.23
N GLU A 265 41.54 -2.41 -2.83
CA GLU A 265 41.42 -2.26 -4.28
C GLU A 265 42.68 -2.76 -5.00
N GLN A 266 43.86 -2.37 -4.52
CA GLN A 266 45.13 -2.80 -5.05
C GLN A 266 45.34 -4.33 -4.91
N ALA A 267 45.06 -4.87 -3.70
CA ALA A 267 45.30 -6.28 -3.40
C ALA A 267 44.32 -7.22 -4.12
N LEU A 268 43.10 -6.79 -4.39
CA LEU A 268 42.02 -7.58 -4.96
C LEU A 268 41.76 -7.27 -6.44
N GLU A 269 42.55 -6.38 -7.04
CA GLU A 269 42.40 -5.89 -8.42
C GLU A 269 40.93 -5.42 -8.65
N ALA A 270 40.38 -4.62 -7.69
CA ALA A 270 39.02 -4.17 -7.68
C ALA A 270 38.92 -2.66 -7.84
N ASP A 271 37.82 -2.17 -8.38
CA ASP A 271 37.44 -0.74 -8.42
C ASP A 271 36.14 -0.53 -7.63
N LEU A 272 36.28 -0.09 -6.37
CA LEU A 272 35.12 0.16 -5.50
C LEU A 272 34.31 1.42 -5.88
N ALA A 273 34.72 2.19 -6.90
CA ALA A 273 33.86 3.16 -7.53
C ALA A 273 32.70 2.46 -8.31
N GLN A 274 32.92 1.22 -8.74
CA GLN A 274 31.92 0.40 -9.42
C GLN A 274 30.96 -0.26 -8.42
N GLU A 275 29.69 -0.16 -8.68
CA GLU A 275 28.64 -0.70 -7.81
C GLU A 275 28.71 -2.23 -7.69
N ALA A 276 28.92 -2.92 -8.81
CA ALA A 276 29.06 -4.37 -8.86
C ALA A 276 30.25 -4.90 -8.03
N GLU A 277 31.36 -4.15 -7.99
CA GLU A 277 32.53 -4.50 -7.19
C GLU A 277 32.25 -4.33 -5.69
N ARG A 278 31.53 -3.28 -5.28
CA ARG A 278 31.07 -3.13 -3.91
C ARG A 278 30.13 -4.27 -3.51
N TYR A 279 29.26 -4.69 -4.42
CA TYR A 279 28.41 -5.85 -4.16
C TYR A 279 29.20 -7.15 -4.05
N ARG A 280 30.16 -7.38 -4.94
CA ARG A 280 31.05 -8.56 -4.91
C ARG A 280 31.81 -8.66 -3.59
N LEU A 281 32.29 -7.53 -3.07
CA LEU A 281 33.10 -7.43 -1.86
C LEU A 281 32.31 -7.00 -0.62
N ARG A 282 30.96 -7.07 -0.64
CA ARG A 282 30.06 -6.56 0.38
C ARG A 282 30.40 -7.00 1.80
N ASP A 283 30.77 -8.29 1.97
CA ASP A 283 31.09 -8.84 3.29
C ASP A 283 32.42 -8.30 3.82
N THR A 284 33.41 -8.17 2.95
CA THR A 284 34.70 -7.55 3.27
C THR A 284 34.53 -6.08 3.64
N ILE A 285 33.74 -5.35 2.87
CA ILE A 285 33.44 -3.94 3.13
C ILE A 285 32.72 -3.81 4.49
N ALA A 286 31.70 -4.63 4.74
CA ALA A 286 30.97 -4.65 6.01
C ALA A 286 31.89 -4.95 7.20
N ALA A 287 32.81 -5.90 7.06
CA ALA A 287 33.78 -6.23 8.09
C ALA A 287 34.72 -5.06 8.44
N VAL A 288 35.19 -4.33 7.40
CA VAL A 288 36.06 -3.15 7.59
C VAL A 288 35.32 -2.00 8.28
N LEU A 289 34.05 -1.77 7.92
CA LEU A 289 33.27 -0.68 8.48
C LEU A 289 32.74 -0.95 9.89
N LYS A 290 32.44 -2.20 10.20
CA LYS A 290 31.83 -2.63 11.47
C LYS A 290 32.46 -2.04 12.73
N PRO A 291 33.81 -1.98 12.92
CA PRO A 291 34.41 -1.41 14.10
C PRO A 291 34.07 0.06 14.35
N TRP A 292 33.89 0.84 13.28
CA TRP A 292 33.52 2.25 13.37
C TRP A 292 32.14 2.43 14.01
N PHE A 293 31.16 1.63 13.61
CA PHE A 293 29.81 1.65 14.17
C PHE A 293 29.78 1.11 15.62
N LEU A 294 30.44 0.01 15.89
CA LEU A 294 30.50 -0.58 17.24
C LEU A 294 31.18 0.33 18.28
N ALA A 295 32.02 1.25 17.84
CA ALA A 295 32.71 2.19 18.73
C ALA A 295 31.86 3.43 19.09
N ARG A 296 30.65 3.58 18.51
CA ARG A 296 29.80 4.77 18.64
C ARG A 296 28.38 4.38 19.05
N ASP A 297 27.73 5.21 19.83
CA ASP A 297 26.28 5.09 20.02
C ASP A 297 25.50 5.55 18.78
N SER A 298 24.23 5.17 18.69
CA SER A 298 23.40 5.46 17.51
C SER A 298 23.20 6.95 17.28
N LYS A 299 23.28 7.79 18.32
CA LYS A 299 23.17 9.24 18.18
C LYS A 299 24.43 9.82 17.52
N ALA A 300 25.61 9.44 17.99
CA ALA A 300 26.87 9.88 17.37
C ALA A 300 26.98 9.42 15.91
N VAL A 301 26.57 8.17 15.62
CA VAL A 301 26.48 7.65 14.25
C VAL A 301 25.56 8.53 13.39
N ALA A 302 24.36 8.86 13.88
CA ALA A 302 23.41 9.71 13.17
C ALA A 302 24.03 11.08 12.85
N ASP A 303 24.56 11.76 13.87
CA ASP A 303 25.12 13.11 13.73
C ASP A 303 26.28 13.13 12.68
N GLU A 304 27.17 12.12 12.71
CA GLU A 304 28.29 12.04 11.76
C GLU A 304 27.86 11.68 10.35
N LEU A 305 26.90 10.73 10.18
CA LEU A 305 26.40 10.33 8.86
C LEU A 305 25.56 11.42 8.19
N ASP A 306 24.75 12.15 8.97
CA ASP A 306 23.97 13.29 8.47
C ASP A 306 24.89 14.43 7.99
N ALA A 307 25.90 14.79 8.78
CA ALA A 307 26.86 15.80 8.41
C ALA A 307 27.62 15.46 7.11
N ALA A 308 27.90 14.16 6.90
CA ALA A 308 28.57 13.64 5.70
C ALA A 308 27.58 13.36 4.54
N ARG A 309 26.27 13.51 4.74
CA ARG A 309 25.21 13.18 3.75
C ARG A 309 25.27 11.73 3.25
N VAL A 310 25.61 10.80 4.12
CA VAL A 310 25.53 9.39 3.83
C VAL A 310 24.06 8.95 3.86
N LEU A 311 23.65 8.02 3.00
CA LEU A 311 22.31 7.44 3.07
C LEU A 311 22.24 6.41 4.19
N TRP A 312 21.47 6.70 5.20
CA TRP A 312 21.28 5.82 6.35
C TRP A 312 19.86 5.91 6.93
N GLY A 313 19.48 4.94 7.73
CA GLY A 313 18.23 4.97 8.47
C GLY A 313 18.33 4.07 9.72
N ARG A 314 17.71 4.51 10.83
CA ARG A 314 17.65 3.72 12.06
C ARG A 314 16.58 2.64 11.92
N TYR A 315 16.88 1.43 12.40
CA TYR A 315 15.85 0.41 12.63
C TYR A 315 15.02 0.84 13.84
N GLN A 316 13.73 1.02 13.61
CA GLN A 316 12.76 1.47 14.61
C GLN A 316 11.66 0.43 14.80
N GLY A 317 11.20 0.28 16.05
CA GLY A 317 9.94 -0.41 16.32
C GLY A 317 8.74 0.50 16.04
N MET A 318 7.54 -0.07 15.94
CA MET A 318 6.31 0.72 15.75
C MET A 318 6.08 1.73 16.88
N THR A 319 6.50 1.42 18.11
CA THR A 319 6.43 2.34 19.26
C THR A 319 7.34 3.54 19.11
N ASP A 320 8.50 3.37 18.48
CA ASP A 320 9.42 4.49 18.20
C ASP A 320 8.82 5.45 17.16
N VAL A 321 8.20 4.88 16.10
CA VAL A 321 7.49 5.67 15.08
C VAL A 321 6.32 6.44 15.71
N VAL A 322 5.56 5.83 16.63
CA VAL A 322 4.49 6.52 17.37
C VAL A 322 5.07 7.67 18.20
N THR A 323 6.19 7.46 18.87
CA THR A 323 6.87 8.50 19.66
C THR A 323 7.32 9.66 18.77
N ALA A 324 7.95 9.37 17.64
CA ALA A 324 8.37 10.37 16.66
C ALA A 324 7.17 11.16 16.08
N PHE A 325 6.05 10.49 15.82
CA PHE A 325 4.81 11.18 15.42
C PHE A 325 4.34 12.15 16.51
N ARG A 326 4.32 11.73 17.78
CA ARG A 326 3.87 12.59 18.90
C ARG A 326 4.78 13.81 19.12
N THR A 327 6.03 13.75 18.68
CA THR A 327 6.97 14.89 18.67
C THR A 327 6.94 15.71 17.38
N GLY A 328 6.08 15.36 16.42
CA GLY A 328 5.87 16.13 15.19
C GLY A 328 6.79 15.79 14.02
N GLU A 329 7.55 14.68 14.10
CA GLU A 329 8.51 14.30 13.07
C GLU A 329 7.87 13.73 11.79
N HIS A 330 6.61 13.27 11.86
CA HIS A 330 5.92 12.61 10.74
C HIS A 330 4.63 13.33 10.35
N PRO A 331 4.68 14.42 9.57
CA PRO A 331 3.49 15.22 9.22
C PRO A 331 2.45 14.48 8.36
N VAL A 332 2.81 13.36 7.75
CA VAL A 332 1.88 12.48 7.04
C VAL A 332 0.94 11.73 7.98
N LEU A 333 1.35 11.52 9.24
CA LEU A 333 0.52 10.87 10.24
C LEU A 333 -0.46 11.87 10.89
N THR A 334 -1.56 11.34 11.41
CA THR A 334 -2.58 12.11 12.12
C THR A 334 -3.35 11.20 13.06
N ASP A 335 -4.03 11.80 14.03
CA ASP A 335 -4.97 11.06 14.87
C ASP A 335 -6.18 10.58 14.06
N LEU A 336 -6.69 9.42 14.45
CA LEU A 336 -7.91 8.81 13.94
C LEU A 336 -8.87 8.63 15.14
N THR A 337 -10.08 9.17 15.04
CA THR A 337 -11.11 8.92 16.05
C THR A 337 -11.98 7.75 15.60
N LEU A 338 -12.09 6.71 16.41
CA LEU A 338 -12.96 5.56 16.18
C LEU A 338 -14.41 5.87 16.58
N GLN A 339 -15.35 4.95 16.31
CA GLN A 339 -16.77 5.16 16.53
C GLN A 339 -17.13 5.33 18.02
N ASP A 340 -16.43 4.63 18.91
CA ASP A 340 -16.58 4.73 20.36
C ASP A 340 -15.91 5.96 20.97
N GLY A 341 -15.26 6.80 20.16
CA GLY A 341 -14.52 7.98 20.57
C GLY A 341 -13.06 7.70 20.99
N SER A 342 -12.61 6.46 20.94
CA SER A 342 -11.21 6.12 21.17
C SER A 342 -10.31 6.67 20.05
N SER A 343 -9.00 6.80 20.33
CA SER A 343 -8.05 7.39 19.40
C SER A 343 -7.10 6.34 18.85
N GLY A 344 -6.93 6.34 17.52
CA GLY A 344 -5.89 5.64 16.79
C GLY A 344 -4.95 6.61 16.09
N ILE A 345 -4.03 6.06 15.31
CA ILE A 345 -3.13 6.82 14.42
C ILE A 345 -3.34 6.30 13.00
N THR A 346 -3.46 7.23 12.06
CA THR A 346 -3.59 6.91 10.64
C THR A 346 -2.74 7.84 9.79
N ALA A 347 -2.77 7.66 8.47
CA ALA A 347 -2.05 8.52 7.55
C ALA A 347 -3.00 9.39 6.72
N ARG A 348 -2.57 10.62 6.47
CA ARG A 348 -3.07 11.46 5.37
C ARG A 348 -2.61 10.88 4.04
N SER A 349 -3.11 11.42 2.92
CA SER A 349 -2.51 11.11 1.62
C SER A 349 -1.01 11.46 1.64
N PRO A 350 -0.12 10.57 1.16
CA PRO A 350 1.29 10.92 1.01
C PRO A 350 1.51 11.96 -0.10
N MET A 351 0.53 12.20 -0.97
CA MET A 351 0.59 13.24 -1.98
C MET A 351 0.41 14.62 -1.34
N ARG A 352 1.31 15.53 -1.67
CA ARG A 352 1.29 16.91 -1.19
C ARG A 352 1.01 17.82 -2.36
N PHE A 353 -0.12 18.51 -2.32
CA PHE A 353 -0.46 19.55 -3.29
C PHE A 353 -0.01 20.89 -2.72
N ASP A 354 0.76 21.65 -3.49
CA ASP A 354 1.35 22.91 -3.06
C ASP A 354 2.16 22.81 -1.73
N GLY A 355 2.76 21.66 -1.50
CA GLY A 355 3.54 21.38 -0.29
C GLY A 355 2.73 20.89 0.93
N GLU A 356 1.40 20.82 0.83
CA GLU A 356 0.51 20.50 1.94
C GLU A 356 -0.11 19.10 1.79
N HIS A 357 -0.20 18.36 2.90
CA HIS A 357 -1.00 17.13 2.96
C HIS A 357 -2.49 17.47 3.06
N GLY A 358 -3.32 16.75 2.32
CA GLY A 358 -4.76 16.79 2.51
C GLY A 358 -5.19 16.20 3.86
N GLU A 359 -6.46 16.35 4.20
CA GLU A 359 -7.03 15.70 5.37
C GLU A 359 -7.09 14.18 5.19
N ALA A 360 -7.00 13.44 6.29
CA ALA A 360 -7.10 11.98 6.27
C ALA A 360 -8.52 11.50 5.92
N GLY A 361 -9.52 12.29 6.27
CA GLY A 361 -10.93 11.92 6.26
C GLY A 361 -11.37 11.29 7.59
N ALA A 362 -12.67 11.36 7.88
CA ALA A 362 -13.26 10.78 9.07
C ALA A 362 -13.33 9.24 8.98
N THR A 363 -13.33 8.57 10.12
CA THR A 363 -13.66 7.15 10.22
C THR A 363 -15.12 6.94 9.79
N PRO A 364 -15.43 6.03 8.86
CA PRO A 364 -16.80 5.71 8.54
C PRO A 364 -17.49 5.01 9.73
N VAL A 365 -18.79 5.17 9.83
CA VAL A 365 -19.65 4.38 10.71
C VAL A 365 -20.50 3.48 9.83
N LEU A 366 -20.54 2.19 10.14
CA LEU A 366 -21.25 1.22 9.33
C LEU A 366 -22.71 1.64 9.09
N GLY A 367 -23.08 1.82 7.81
CA GLY A 367 -24.42 2.16 7.37
C GLY A 367 -24.93 3.56 7.75
N ARG A 368 -24.13 4.41 8.39
CA ARG A 368 -24.60 5.72 8.89
C ARG A 368 -25.14 6.62 7.79
N GLU A 369 -24.54 6.59 6.64
CA GLU A 369 -24.91 7.45 5.52
C GLU A 369 -25.95 6.81 4.57
N THR A 370 -26.54 5.65 4.94
CA THR A 370 -27.49 4.90 4.09
C THR A 370 -28.65 5.78 3.63
N ASP A 371 -29.40 6.36 4.55
CA ASP A 371 -30.60 7.14 4.25
C ASP A 371 -30.25 8.40 3.44
N GLU A 372 -29.19 9.08 3.83
CA GLU A 372 -28.71 10.28 3.15
C GLU A 372 -28.31 9.98 1.70
N VAL A 373 -27.54 8.91 1.46
CA VAL A 373 -27.10 8.53 0.12
C VAL A 373 -28.28 8.10 -0.76
N LEU A 374 -29.22 7.33 -0.21
CA LEU A 374 -30.40 6.90 -0.94
C LEU A 374 -31.30 8.09 -1.33
N ALA A 375 -31.50 9.04 -0.42
CA ALA A 375 -32.25 10.25 -0.72
C ALA A 375 -31.51 11.15 -1.73
N GLU A 376 -30.21 11.38 -1.55
CA GLU A 376 -29.41 12.29 -2.38
C GLU A 376 -29.23 11.78 -3.80
N LEU A 377 -28.88 10.49 -3.97
CA LEU A 377 -28.51 9.94 -5.29
C LEU A 377 -29.68 9.28 -6.00
N LEU A 378 -30.58 8.62 -5.29
CA LEU A 378 -31.71 7.94 -5.92
C LEU A 378 -33.01 8.72 -5.81
N GLY A 379 -33.02 9.85 -5.09
CA GLY A 379 -34.22 10.68 -4.91
C GLY A 379 -35.32 10.01 -4.09
N LEU A 380 -34.99 8.99 -3.27
CA LEU A 380 -35.97 8.26 -2.48
C LEU A 380 -36.52 9.17 -1.37
N SER A 381 -37.84 9.15 -1.19
CA SER A 381 -38.51 9.84 -0.09
C SER A 381 -38.24 9.13 1.24
N SER A 382 -38.42 9.87 2.34
CA SER A 382 -38.30 9.29 3.70
C SER A 382 -39.26 8.11 3.93
N ALA A 383 -40.44 8.11 3.29
CA ALA A 383 -41.40 7.01 3.38
C ALA A 383 -40.93 5.75 2.64
N GLU A 384 -40.29 5.90 1.48
CA GLU A 384 -39.70 4.78 0.74
C GLU A 384 -38.52 4.18 1.50
N ILE A 385 -37.63 5.02 2.05
CA ILE A 385 -36.48 4.59 2.86
C ILE A 385 -36.96 3.86 4.13
N ALA A 386 -37.97 4.41 4.85
CA ALA A 386 -38.55 3.72 5.99
C ALA A 386 -39.11 2.33 5.61
N GLY A 387 -39.74 2.21 4.45
CA GLY A 387 -40.20 0.92 3.94
C GLY A 387 -39.07 -0.05 3.64
N LEU A 388 -37.88 0.42 3.23
CA LEU A 388 -36.71 -0.43 3.04
C LEU A 388 -36.17 -0.96 4.38
N HIS A 389 -36.15 -0.11 5.42
CA HIS A 389 -35.80 -0.52 6.79
C HIS A 389 -36.80 -1.55 7.33
N ASP A 390 -38.11 -1.32 7.16
CA ASP A 390 -39.17 -2.25 7.62
C ASP A 390 -39.03 -3.64 6.98
N ARG A 391 -38.53 -3.72 5.77
CA ARG A 391 -38.27 -5.00 5.06
C ARG A 391 -36.89 -5.57 5.32
N GLY A 392 -36.03 -4.87 6.06
CA GLY A 392 -34.64 -5.30 6.30
C GLY A 392 -33.76 -5.31 5.07
N VAL A 393 -34.00 -4.40 4.11
CA VAL A 393 -33.18 -4.25 2.90
C VAL A 393 -31.98 -3.32 3.17
N VAL A 394 -32.17 -2.33 4.04
CA VAL A 394 -31.15 -1.38 4.51
C VAL A 394 -31.20 -1.22 6.01
#